data_454254052eb7ebbe19aa75e65397afd9
#
_entry.id   454254052eb7ebbe19aa75e65397afd9
#
_cell.length_a   1.000
_cell.length_b   1.000
_cell.length_c   1.000
_cell.angle_alpha   90.00
_cell.angle_beta   90.00
_cell.angle_gamma   90.00
#
_symmetry.space_group_name_H-M   'P 1'
#
loop_
_entity.id
_entity.type
_entity.pdbx_description
1 polymer ?
#
loop_
_entity_poly.entity_id
_entity_poly.type
_entity_poly.pdbx_seq_one_letter_code
_entity_poly.pdbx_strand_id
1 'polypeptide(L)'
;VRMDKLKVSILEEGKDIFLELAKLCCERILREQIRVNDSSLIKLFDEVIKLFSAKSALSIQMNPVDSQRIKKHLESLDEASRIQIKENSGLEIGSFQVENETGATLVDIKKNVEQVIQNIKDELFKDISSDTDEEHKDNPVLKKAV
;
A
#
# COMPACT_ATOMS: atom_id res chain seq x y z
N VAL A 1 -21.35 -7.28 -31.79
CA VAL A 1 -19.92 -7.61 -31.68
C VAL A 1 -19.06 -6.36 -31.48
N ARG A 2 -19.33 -5.28 -32.21
CA ARG A 2 -18.56 -4.04 -32.08
C ARG A 2 -18.95 -3.23 -30.84
N MET A 3 -20.24 -3.21 -30.47
CA MET A 3 -20.75 -2.54 -29.28
C MET A 3 -20.33 -3.24 -27.98
N ASP A 4 -20.24 -4.55 -27.96
CA ASP A 4 -19.83 -5.29 -26.76
C ASP A 4 -18.34 -5.08 -26.45
N LYS A 5 -17.50 -5.05 -27.48
CA LYS A 5 -16.08 -4.69 -27.33
C LYS A 5 -15.91 -3.25 -26.81
N LEU A 6 -16.72 -2.32 -27.29
CA LEU A 6 -16.69 -0.93 -26.84
C LEU A 6 -17.14 -0.81 -25.36
N LYS A 7 -18.19 -1.53 -24.96
CA LYS A 7 -18.65 -1.56 -23.57
C LYS A 7 -17.57 -2.11 -22.63
N VAL A 8 -16.93 -3.19 -22.99
CA VAL A 8 -15.84 -3.79 -22.20
C VAL A 8 -14.67 -2.81 -22.07
N SER A 9 -14.26 -2.17 -23.18
CA SER A 9 -13.18 -1.18 -23.17
C SER A 9 -13.49 0.02 -22.26
N ILE A 10 -14.73 0.57 -22.33
CA ILE A 10 -15.16 1.68 -21.47
C ILE A 10 -15.18 1.27 -20.00
N LEU A 11 -15.61 0.04 -19.69
CA LEU A 11 -15.61 -0.48 -18.32
C LEU A 11 -14.19 -0.66 -17.78
N GLU A 12 -13.28 -1.16 -18.59
CA GLU A 12 -11.87 -1.34 -18.20
C GLU A 12 -11.19 0.01 -17.95
N GLU A 13 -11.35 0.97 -18.84
CA GLU A 13 -10.84 2.34 -18.67
C GLU A 13 -11.46 3.01 -17.44
N GLY A 14 -12.75 2.84 -17.20
CA GLY A 14 -13.45 3.38 -16.04
C GLY A 14 -12.94 2.79 -14.72
N LYS A 15 -12.61 1.51 -14.69
CA LYS A 15 -11.99 0.86 -13.51
C LYS A 15 -10.60 1.40 -13.21
N ASP A 16 -9.77 1.56 -14.22
CA ASP A 16 -8.42 2.10 -14.06
C ASP A 16 -8.44 3.53 -13.54
N ILE A 17 -9.32 4.38 -14.05
CA ILE A 17 -9.53 5.76 -13.58
C ILE A 17 -10.02 5.75 -12.12
N PHE A 18 -10.98 4.91 -11.78
CA PHE A 18 -11.51 4.79 -10.42
C PHE A 18 -10.42 4.35 -9.42
N LEU A 19 -9.62 3.36 -9.78
CA LEU A 19 -8.53 2.88 -8.95
C LEU A 19 -7.43 3.93 -8.77
N GLU A 20 -7.12 4.71 -9.80
CA GLU A 20 -6.14 5.81 -9.70
C GLU A 20 -6.66 6.93 -8.78
N LEU A 21 -7.94 7.30 -8.87
CA LEU A 21 -8.56 8.25 -7.94
C LEU A 21 -8.56 7.73 -6.51
N ALA A 22 -8.92 6.46 -6.30
CA ALA A 22 -8.88 5.83 -4.98
C ALA A 22 -7.47 5.85 -4.38
N LYS A 23 -6.45 5.56 -5.18
CA LYS A 23 -5.04 5.64 -4.80
C LYS A 23 -4.67 7.05 -4.34
N LEU A 24 -4.96 8.07 -5.14
CA LEU A 24 -4.65 9.46 -4.80
C LEU A 24 -5.37 9.92 -3.52
N CYS A 25 -6.64 9.54 -3.34
CA CYS A 25 -7.39 9.85 -2.12
C CYS A 25 -6.79 9.15 -0.89
N CYS A 26 -6.46 7.87 -1.01
CA CYS A 26 -5.84 7.11 0.09
C CYS A 26 -4.48 7.68 0.48
N GLU A 27 -3.63 8.01 -0.48
CA GLU A 27 -2.33 8.64 -0.22
C GLU A 27 -2.51 9.96 0.54
N ARG A 28 -3.43 10.80 0.10
CA ARG A 28 -3.68 12.10 0.72
C ARG A 28 -4.21 11.97 2.14
N ILE A 29 -5.16 11.07 2.37
CA ILE A 29 -5.74 10.83 3.70
C ILE A 29 -4.67 10.28 4.65
N LEU A 30 -3.88 9.31 4.23
CA LEU A 30 -2.84 8.71 5.05
C LEU A 30 -1.73 9.69 5.38
N ARG A 31 -1.27 10.48 4.41
CA ARG A 31 -0.27 11.53 4.64
C ARG A 31 -0.75 12.57 5.64
N GLU A 32 -2.01 13.00 5.52
CA GLU A 32 -2.60 13.97 6.44
C GLU A 32 -2.75 13.36 7.84
N GLN A 33 -3.19 12.12 7.98
CA GLN A 33 -3.28 11.42 9.26
C GLN A 33 -1.93 11.32 9.95
N ILE A 34 -0.89 10.95 9.23
CA ILE A 34 0.46 10.83 9.79
C ILE A 34 1.02 12.21 10.16
N ARG A 35 0.73 13.24 9.37
CA ARG A 35 1.18 14.60 9.64
C ARG A 35 0.58 15.19 10.92
N VAL A 36 -0.71 14.95 11.17
CA VAL A 36 -1.44 15.60 12.29
C VAL A 36 -1.55 14.72 13.53
N ASN A 37 -1.36 13.42 13.44
CA ASN A 37 -1.61 12.47 14.51
C ASN A 37 -0.36 11.66 14.85
N ASP A 38 0.25 11.97 15.99
CA ASP A 38 1.43 11.26 16.49
C ASP A 38 1.17 9.77 16.72
N SER A 39 -0.03 9.40 17.16
CA SER A 39 -0.42 8.00 17.35
C SER A 39 -0.38 7.21 16.04
N SER A 40 -0.76 7.81 14.93
CA SER A 40 -0.68 7.16 13.59
C SER A 40 0.76 6.96 13.15
N LEU A 41 1.61 7.94 13.37
CA LEU A 41 3.04 7.84 13.09
C LEU A 41 3.72 6.76 13.94
N ILE A 42 3.41 6.71 15.23
CA ILE A 42 3.95 5.71 16.16
C ILE A 42 3.52 4.30 15.75
N LYS A 43 2.25 4.09 15.40
CA LYS A 43 1.77 2.80 14.91
C LYS A 43 2.50 2.35 13.65
N LEU A 44 2.69 3.26 12.69
CA LEU A 44 3.45 2.97 11.48
C LEU A 44 4.91 2.59 11.81
N PHE A 45 5.55 3.31 12.71
CA PHE A 45 6.90 3.02 13.15
C PHE A 45 7.01 1.64 13.82
N ASP A 46 6.09 1.31 14.73
CA ASP A 46 6.04 0.01 15.40
C ASP A 46 5.81 -1.14 14.41
N GLU A 47 4.95 -0.95 13.42
CA GLU A 47 4.75 -1.94 12.35
C GLU A 47 6.01 -2.15 11.51
N VAL A 48 6.71 -1.07 11.18
CA VAL A 48 7.98 -1.15 10.44
C VAL A 48 9.03 -1.94 11.22
N ILE A 49 9.18 -1.67 12.53
CA ILE A 49 10.14 -2.39 13.39
C ILE A 49 9.81 -3.89 13.46
N LYS A 50 8.52 -4.24 13.54
CA LYS A 50 8.06 -5.65 13.59
C LYS A 50 8.36 -6.45 12.32
N LEU A 51 8.58 -5.80 11.19
CA LEU A 51 8.98 -6.47 9.95
C LEU A 51 10.40 -7.06 10.02
N PHE A 52 11.22 -6.59 10.96
CA PHE A 52 12.61 -7.02 11.11
C PHE A 52 12.79 -7.90 12.36
N SER A 53 13.74 -8.81 12.29
CA SER A 53 14.05 -9.69 13.43
C SER A 53 14.41 -8.87 14.68
N ALA A 54 13.90 -9.29 15.85
CA ALA A 54 14.19 -8.67 17.15
C ALA A 54 15.69 -8.67 17.50
N LYS A 55 16.48 -9.50 16.85
CA LYS A 55 17.94 -9.59 17.06
C LYS A 55 18.76 -8.69 16.13
N SER A 56 18.13 -8.12 15.09
CA SER A 56 18.82 -7.26 14.14
C SER A 56 19.00 -5.85 14.67
N ALA A 57 20.21 -5.30 14.54
CA ALA A 57 20.44 -3.88 14.69
C ALA A 57 19.83 -3.12 13.51
N LEU A 58 19.08 -2.07 13.78
CA LEU A 58 18.38 -1.27 12.77
C LEU A 58 18.91 0.16 12.77
N SER A 59 19.21 0.68 11.60
CA SER A 59 19.42 2.10 11.35
C SER A 59 18.23 2.64 10.57
N ILE A 60 17.46 3.54 11.16
CA ILE A 60 16.25 4.08 10.56
C ILE A 60 16.48 5.55 10.25
N GLN A 61 16.43 5.89 8.96
CA GLN A 61 16.45 7.28 8.52
C GLN A 61 15.01 7.78 8.36
N MET A 62 14.74 8.97 8.83
CA MET A 62 13.43 9.63 8.74
C MET A 62 13.57 11.14 8.68
N ASN A 63 12.46 11.80 8.33
CA ASN A 63 12.42 13.26 8.35
C ASN A 63 12.70 13.78 9.77
N PRO A 64 13.43 14.90 9.94
CA PRO A 64 13.70 15.47 11.25
C PRO A 64 12.46 15.76 12.12
N VAL A 65 11.34 16.12 11.50
CA VAL A 65 10.06 16.32 12.20
C VAL A 65 9.56 15.01 12.81
N ASP A 66 9.61 13.93 12.07
CA ASP A 66 9.20 12.60 12.53
C ASP A 66 10.15 12.07 13.60
N SER A 67 11.44 12.30 13.44
CA SER A 67 12.46 11.94 14.44
C SER A 67 12.14 12.53 15.82
N GLN A 68 11.78 13.81 15.87
CA GLN A 68 11.43 14.48 17.12
C GLN A 68 10.16 13.90 17.76
N ARG A 69 9.17 13.56 16.93
CA ARG A 69 7.89 12.98 17.39
C ARG A 69 8.06 11.55 17.93
N ILE A 70 8.99 10.79 17.36
CA ILE A 70 9.23 9.38 17.71
C ILE A 70 10.21 9.22 18.88
N LYS A 71 11.10 10.18 19.13
CA LYS A 71 12.14 10.07 20.18
C LYS A 71 11.58 9.64 21.54
N LYS A 72 10.49 10.26 21.98
CA LYS A 72 9.87 9.93 23.28
C LYS A 72 9.30 8.50 23.31
N HIS A 73 8.72 8.07 22.20
CA HIS A 73 8.21 6.72 22.08
C HIS A 73 9.33 5.69 22.07
N LEU A 74 10.40 5.96 21.33
CA LEU A 74 11.57 5.10 21.27
C LEU A 74 12.20 4.85 22.65
N GLU A 75 12.31 5.89 23.46
CA GLU A 75 12.84 5.77 24.83
C GLU A 75 12.02 4.83 25.72
N SER A 76 10.74 4.65 25.42
CA SER A 76 9.83 3.75 26.14
C SER A 76 9.85 2.30 25.66
N LEU A 77 10.53 2.03 24.55
CA LEU A 77 10.62 0.67 23.99
C LEU A 77 11.77 -0.12 24.61
N ASP A 78 11.52 -1.37 24.96
CA ASP A 78 12.56 -2.30 25.45
C ASP A 78 13.66 -2.54 24.41
N GLU A 79 13.31 -2.38 23.14
CA GLU A 79 14.20 -2.61 21.98
C GLU A 79 14.97 -1.35 21.53
N ALA A 80 14.89 -0.24 22.29
CA ALA A 80 15.50 1.05 21.94
C ALA A 80 17.01 0.91 21.63
N SER A 81 17.71 0.04 22.36
CA SER A 81 19.17 -0.15 22.23
C SER A 81 19.60 -0.69 20.86
N ARG A 82 18.73 -1.39 20.12
CA ARG A 82 19.02 -1.92 18.80
C ARG A 82 18.68 -0.99 17.65
N ILE A 83 18.00 0.11 17.93
CA ILE A 83 17.46 1.04 16.94
C ILE A 83 18.23 2.36 16.98
N GLN A 84 18.88 2.71 15.87
CA GLN A 84 19.51 4.01 15.68
C GLN A 84 18.68 4.84 14.71
N ILE A 85 18.24 6.01 15.16
CA ILE A 85 17.53 6.97 14.32
C ILE A 85 18.51 7.99 13.75
N LYS A 86 18.44 8.18 12.44
CA LYS A 86 19.18 9.21 11.70
C LYS A 86 18.19 10.17 11.03
N GLU A 87 18.48 11.45 11.11
CA GLU A 87 17.68 12.47 10.46
C GLU A 87 18.10 12.63 8.99
N ASN A 88 17.11 12.62 8.10
CA ASN A 88 17.30 12.84 6.68
C ASN A 88 16.18 13.73 6.13
N SER A 89 16.51 14.99 5.89
CA SER A 89 15.55 15.98 5.37
C SER A 89 15.10 15.73 3.93
N GLY A 90 15.79 14.85 3.21
CA GLY A 90 15.38 14.40 1.87
C GLY A 90 14.21 13.41 1.87
N LEU A 91 13.85 12.84 3.04
CA LEU A 91 12.71 11.97 3.17
C LEU A 91 11.44 12.76 3.49
N GLU A 92 10.33 12.35 2.89
CA GLU A 92 9.02 12.91 3.21
C GLU A 92 8.54 12.48 4.59
N ILE A 93 7.65 13.26 5.20
CA ILE A 93 7.00 12.91 6.47
C ILE A 93 6.23 11.59 6.29
N GLY A 94 6.45 10.65 7.20
CA GLY A 94 5.88 9.31 7.16
C GLY A 94 6.64 8.30 6.31
N SER A 95 7.78 8.68 5.74
CA SER A 95 8.66 7.77 5.01
C SER A 95 9.87 7.38 5.86
N PHE A 96 10.21 6.09 5.87
CA PHE A 96 11.34 5.54 6.61
C PHE A 96 12.25 4.76 5.67
N GLN A 97 13.54 5.00 5.78
CA GLN A 97 14.54 4.13 5.18
C GLN A 97 15.19 3.29 6.27
N VAL A 98 14.97 2.00 6.24
CA VAL A 98 15.47 1.05 7.23
C VAL A 98 16.65 0.29 6.66
N GLU A 99 17.76 0.35 7.34
CA GLU A 99 18.97 -0.40 7.02
C GLU A 99 19.27 -1.41 8.12
N ASN A 100 19.59 -2.62 7.72
CA ASN A 100 20.10 -3.69 8.59
C ASN A 100 21.29 -4.37 7.92
N GLU A 101 21.81 -5.45 8.51
CA GLU A 101 22.95 -6.21 7.99
C GLU A 101 22.71 -6.79 6.58
N THR A 102 21.45 -6.99 6.19
CA THR A 102 21.09 -7.61 4.91
C THR A 102 20.81 -6.59 3.80
N GLY A 103 20.65 -5.31 4.13
CA GLY A 103 20.41 -4.26 3.14
C GLY A 103 19.53 -3.11 3.63
N ALA A 104 19.14 -2.27 2.71
CA ALA A 104 18.29 -1.11 2.94
C ALA A 104 16.91 -1.28 2.30
N THR A 105 15.87 -0.89 3.01
CA THR A 105 14.49 -0.91 2.53
C THR A 105 13.82 0.45 2.77
N LEU A 106 13.21 1.00 1.73
CA LEU A 106 12.41 2.20 1.85
C LEU A 106 10.95 1.83 2.13
N VAL A 107 10.43 2.30 3.25
CA VAL A 107 9.02 2.21 3.62
C VAL A 107 8.37 3.56 3.33
N ASP A 108 7.49 3.59 2.35
CA ASP A 108 6.82 4.79 1.87
C ASP A 108 5.32 4.52 1.72
N ILE A 109 4.50 5.47 2.18
CA ILE A 109 3.05 5.40 2.07
C ILE A 109 2.62 5.20 0.62
N LYS A 110 3.25 5.89 -0.31
CA LYS A 110 2.93 5.79 -1.74
C LYS A 110 3.07 4.37 -2.25
N LYS A 111 4.19 3.70 -1.95
CA LYS A 111 4.41 2.30 -2.35
C LYS A 111 3.42 1.35 -1.70
N ASN A 112 3.10 1.56 -0.43
CA ASN A 112 2.14 0.73 0.29
C ASN A 112 0.74 0.86 -0.32
N VAL A 113 0.30 2.08 -0.64
CA VAL A 113 -0.99 2.32 -1.30
C VAL A 113 -1.00 1.72 -2.71
N GLU A 114 0.06 1.89 -3.48
CA GLU A 114 0.20 1.27 -4.82
C GLU A 114 0.06 -0.25 -4.76
N GLN A 115 0.68 -0.90 -3.78
CA GLN A 115 0.61 -2.35 -3.60
C GLN A 115 -0.80 -2.81 -3.21
N VAL A 116 -1.46 -2.12 -2.29
CA VAL A 116 -2.85 -2.42 -1.90
C VAL A 116 -3.79 -2.27 -3.09
N ILE A 117 -3.69 -1.20 -3.84
CA ILE A 117 -4.51 -0.96 -5.04
C ILE A 117 -4.24 -2.02 -6.11
N GLN A 118 -2.99 -2.43 -6.32
CA GLN A 118 -2.66 -3.51 -7.26
C GLN A 118 -3.28 -4.84 -6.83
N ASN A 119 -3.26 -5.17 -5.55
CA ASN A 119 -3.91 -6.37 -5.01
C ASN A 119 -5.42 -6.34 -5.23
N ILE A 120 -6.08 -5.21 -4.98
CA ILE A 120 -7.50 -5.02 -5.24
C ILE A 120 -7.82 -5.18 -6.74
N LYS A 121 -6.99 -4.59 -7.59
CA LYS A 121 -7.12 -4.72 -9.05
C LYS A 121 -7.05 -6.18 -9.49
N ASP A 122 -6.08 -6.93 -9.01
CA ASP A 122 -5.89 -8.35 -9.32
C ASP A 122 -7.08 -9.21 -8.87
N GLU A 123 -7.64 -8.94 -7.68
CA GLU A 123 -8.84 -9.62 -7.18
C GLU A 123 -10.07 -9.31 -8.03
N LEU A 124 -10.32 -8.04 -8.35
CA LEU A 124 -11.45 -7.62 -9.20
C LEU A 124 -11.40 -8.24 -10.60
N PHE A 125 -10.22 -8.40 -11.17
CA PHE A 125 -10.08 -9.04 -12.49
C PHE A 125 -10.27 -10.56 -12.45
N LYS A 126 -9.95 -11.24 -11.36
CA LYS A 126 -10.23 -12.67 -11.18
C LYS A 126 -11.72 -12.95 -11.15
N ASP A 127 -12.50 -12.17 -10.43
CA ASP A 127 -13.95 -12.35 -10.31
C ASP A 127 -14.67 -12.14 -11.63
N ILE A 128 -14.20 -11.21 -12.46
CA ILE A 128 -14.82 -10.92 -13.77
C ILE A 128 -14.52 -12.00 -14.79
N SER A 129 -13.35 -12.62 -14.74
CA SER A 129 -13.01 -13.74 -15.64
C SER A 129 -13.80 -15.01 -15.29
N SER A 130 -14.22 -15.20 -14.04
CA SER A 130 -15.06 -16.31 -13.63
C SER A 130 -16.53 -16.14 -14.05
N ASP A 131 -17.06 -14.92 -14.01
CA ASP A 131 -18.45 -14.65 -14.39
C ASP A 131 -18.69 -14.74 -15.90
N THR A 132 -17.67 -14.47 -16.73
CA THR A 132 -17.80 -14.61 -18.19
C THR A 132 -17.79 -16.06 -18.67
N ASP A 133 -17.24 -16.99 -17.89
CA ASP A 133 -17.24 -18.41 -18.24
C ASP A 133 -18.54 -19.12 -17.84
N GLU A 134 -19.33 -18.60 -16.89
CA GLU A 134 -20.61 -19.16 -16.47
C GLU A 134 -21.78 -18.72 -17.36
N GLU A 135 -21.79 -17.49 -17.87
CA GLU A 135 -22.87 -17.02 -18.78
C GLU A 135 -22.87 -17.70 -20.15
N HIS A 136 -21.77 -18.34 -20.55
CA HIS A 136 -21.71 -19.04 -21.84
C HIS A 136 -22.17 -20.50 -21.78
N LYS A 137 -22.45 -21.07 -20.60
CA LYS A 137 -22.89 -22.46 -20.46
C LYS A 137 -24.39 -22.67 -20.39
N ASP A 138 -25.18 -21.63 -20.12
CA ASP A 138 -26.63 -21.76 -19.96
C ASP A 138 -27.44 -20.90 -20.93
N ASN A 139 -27.14 -20.96 -22.22
CA ASN A 139 -28.04 -20.41 -23.24
C ASN A 139 -28.82 -21.55 -23.93
N PRO A 140 -30.08 -21.81 -23.52
CA PRO A 140 -30.87 -22.92 -24.05
C PRO A 140 -31.36 -22.71 -25.48
N VAL A 141 -31.06 -21.56 -26.10
CA VAL A 141 -31.54 -21.20 -27.43
C VAL A 141 -30.78 -21.88 -28.57
N LEU A 142 -29.60 -22.45 -28.31
CA LEU A 142 -28.77 -23.12 -29.34
C LEU A 142 -29.09 -24.61 -29.51
N LYS A 143 -30.03 -25.19 -28.75
CA LYS A 143 -30.41 -26.62 -28.89
C LYS A 143 -31.61 -26.91 -29.81
N LYS A 144 -32.17 -25.91 -30.47
CA LYS A 144 -33.33 -26.07 -31.35
C LYS A 144 -33.09 -25.71 -32.84
N ALA A 145 -31.86 -25.65 -33.26
CA ALA A 145 -31.52 -25.39 -34.69
C ALA A 145 -30.70 -26.54 -35.30
N VAL A 146 -31.20 -27.76 -35.13
CA VAL A 146 -30.79 -28.92 -35.97
C VAL A 146 -32.03 -29.68 -36.37
#